data_9a6ddcdb09d05f7f3d31b6f59857f662
#
_entry.id   9a6ddcdb09d05f7f3d31b6f59857f662
#
_cell.length_a   1.000
_cell.length_b   1.000
_cell.length_c   1.000
_cell.angle_alpha   90.00
_cell.angle_beta   90.00
_cell.angle_gamma   90.00
#
_symmetry.space_group_name_H-M   'P 1'
#
loop_
_entity.id
_entity.type
_entity.pdbx_description
1 polymer ?
#
loop_
_entity_poly.entity_id
_entity_poly.type
_entity_poly.pdbx_seq_one_letter_code
_entity_poly.pdbx_strand_id
1 'polypeptide(L)'
;MESLIETGSDIQPSEIDHPIHQEDASSMPLVTTPAVERVYRHALPVRIGHWLNVVWLFILIMSGLQIFNAHPALYWGDRSDRDQPLLSIRAMKSGDGQVHGVTTILGYPFDTTGVLGYSNNSVRAFPAWATVPSAKWLAMGRQWHLFFAWLFVINGLLFAAYAFMSRHIARDLAPTGQDLRGIGRAVKDHLVLRHPKGDEAKRYNVLQKLAYMAVLFGLAPLIILTGLTMSPTIDTAFPWLLTIFGGRQSARTIHFIACFSFVGFILVHVSQVVLTGFFNNLRSMVTGWFVVKYEGVRHEN
;
A
#
# COMPACT_ATOMS: atom_id res chain seq x y z
N MET A 1 -95.98 -13.04 33.20
CA MET A 1 -96.22 -14.46 33.40
C MET A 1 -94.81 -15.02 33.74
N GLU A 2 -94.63 -15.09 35.00
CA GLU A 2 -94.49 -16.33 35.79
C GLU A 2 -93.36 -17.23 35.35
N SER A 3 -92.46 -17.54 36.09
CA SER A 3 -92.25 -17.83 37.53
C SER A 3 -91.30 -19.01 37.60
N LEU A 4 -90.49 -18.97 38.49
CA LEU A 4 -90.10 -19.83 39.63
C LEU A 4 -88.79 -20.62 39.38
N ILE A 5 -87.80 -20.31 40.25
CA ILE A 5 -87.44 -20.97 41.51
C ILE A 5 -86.73 -22.34 41.29
N GLU A 6 -85.57 -22.57 41.74
CA GLU A 6 -84.89 -22.99 42.94
C GLU A 6 -83.75 -23.90 42.62
N THR A 7 -82.77 -23.73 43.30
CA THR A 7 -81.97 -24.29 44.41
C THR A 7 -80.71 -24.95 43.92
N GLY A 8 -79.56 -24.50 44.27
CA GLY A 8 -78.87 -24.71 45.52
C GLY A 8 -77.95 -25.93 45.41
N SER A 9 -76.65 -25.72 45.40
CA SER A 9 -75.74 -26.53 46.22
C SER A 9 -74.33 -25.90 46.21
N ASP A 10 -73.88 -25.61 47.37
CA ASP A 10 -72.52 -25.21 47.76
C ASP A 10 -71.51 -26.22 47.30
N ILE A 11 -70.55 -25.80 46.50
CA ILE A 11 -69.25 -26.50 46.36
C ILE A 11 -68.18 -25.43 46.54
N GLN A 12 -67.51 -25.44 47.69
CA GLN A 12 -66.28 -24.70 47.93
C GLN A 12 -65.19 -25.18 46.97
N PRO A 13 -64.50 -24.29 46.27
CA PRO A 13 -63.25 -24.65 45.61
C PRO A 13 -62.13 -24.72 46.63
N SER A 14 -61.50 -25.89 46.78
CA SER A 14 -60.24 -26.10 47.49
C SER A 14 -59.16 -25.19 46.91
N GLU A 15 -58.64 -24.35 47.80
CA GLU A 15 -57.47 -23.51 47.57
C GLU A 15 -56.25 -24.45 47.40
N ILE A 16 -55.87 -24.72 46.12
CA ILE A 16 -54.57 -25.34 45.83
C ILE A 16 -53.58 -24.21 45.63
N ASP A 17 -52.89 -23.91 46.71
CA ASP A 17 -51.74 -23.02 46.76
C ASP A 17 -50.55 -23.71 46.05
N HIS A 18 -50.39 -23.47 44.74
CA HIS A 18 -49.18 -23.80 44.03
C HIS A 18 -48.27 -22.56 44.09
N PRO A 19 -47.08 -22.66 44.69
CA PRO A 19 -46.10 -21.61 44.61
C PRO A 19 -45.67 -21.48 43.15
N ILE A 20 -46.11 -20.39 42.49
CA ILE A 20 -45.56 -19.96 41.22
C ILE A 20 -44.09 -19.62 41.52
N HIS A 21 -43.18 -20.54 41.17
CA HIS A 21 -41.79 -20.19 41.07
C HIS A 21 -41.69 -19.07 40.05
N GLN A 22 -41.53 -17.84 40.52
CA GLN A 22 -41.02 -16.72 39.75
C GLN A 22 -39.61 -17.17 39.36
N GLU A 23 -39.48 -17.76 38.17
CA GLU A 23 -38.19 -17.86 37.51
C GLU A 23 -37.63 -16.46 37.34
N ASP A 24 -36.54 -16.25 38.05
CA ASP A 24 -35.78 -15.02 38.08
C ASP A 24 -35.38 -14.64 36.66
N ALA A 25 -36.15 -13.74 36.01
CA ALA A 25 -35.91 -13.23 34.65
C ALA A 25 -34.63 -12.39 34.56
N SER A 26 -33.83 -12.35 35.64
CA SER A 26 -32.59 -11.57 35.72
C SER A 26 -31.33 -12.28 35.22
N SER A 27 -31.45 -13.55 34.80
CA SER A 27 -30.26 -14.36 34.39
C SER A 27 -30.15 -14.71 32.88
N MET A 28 -30.96 -14.07 32.04
CA MET A 28 -30.71 -14.18 30.60
C MET A 28 -29.42 -13.43 30.25
N PRO A 29 -28.37 -14.09 29.72
CA PRO A 29 -27.19 -13.40 29.27
C PRO A 29 -27.60 -12.46 28.13
N LEU A 30 -27.42 -11.15 28.36
CA LEU A 30 -27.59 -10.11 27.34
C LEU A 30 -26.67 -10.43 26.17
N VAL A 31 -27.20 -11.01 25.10
CA VAL A 31 -26.50 -11.20 23.83
C VAL A 31 -26.28 -9.80 23.23
N THR A 32 -25.17 -9.18 23.59
CA THR A 32 -24.73 -7.93 22.96
C THR A 32 -24.28 -8.23 21.53
N THR A 33 -25.18 -8.05 20.57
CA THR A 33 -24.83 -8.09 19.15
C THR A 33 -23.91 -6.89 18.88
N PRO A 34 -22.68 -7.10 18.37
CA PRO A 34 -21.80 -5.97 18.05
C PRO A 34 -22.47 -5.09 16.99
N ALA A 35 -22.61 -3.80 17.28
CA ALA A 35 -23.14 -2.85 16.32
C ALA A 35 -22.16 -2.77 15.12
N VAL A 36 -22.69 -2.95 13.90
CA VAL A 36 -21.92 -2.93 12.65
C VAL A 36 -22.36 -1.73 11.83
N GLU A 37 -21.43 -0.83 11.52
CA GLU A 37 -21.67 0.33 10.68
C GLU A 37 -20.94 0.21 9.35
N ARG A 38 -21.60 0.56 8.24
CA ARG A 38 -20.98 0.65 6.91
C ARG A 38 -20.69 2.10 6.58
N VAL A 39 -19.44 2.43 6.33
CA VAL A 39 -18.97 3.78 5.99
C VAL A 39 -18.48 3.80 4.57
N TYR A 40 -18.93 4.75 3.75
CA TYR A 40 -18.38 4.99 2.42
C TYR A 40 -17.06 5.72 2.54
N ARG A 41 -15.95 5.00 2.31
CA ARG A 41 -14.59 5.47 2.61
C ARG A 41 -13.83 5.94 1.38
N HIS A 42 -14.02 5.29 0.23
CA HIS A 42 -13.23 5.54 -0.98
C HIS A 42 -14.12 5.91 -2.17
N ALA A 43 -13.96 7.14 -2.66
CA ALA A 43 -14.64 7.61 -3.87
C ALA A 43 -14.19 6.83 -5.11
N LEU A 44 -15.06 6.72 -6.10
CA LEU A 44 -14.79 5.95 -7.34
C LEU A 44 -13.50 6.38 -8.06
N PRO A 45 -13.19 7.68 -8.25
CA PRO A 45 -11.94 8.09 -8.89
C PRO A 45 -10.69 7.61 -8.14
N VAL A 46 -10.71 7.60 -6.79
CA VAL A 46 -9.61 7.11 -5.95
C VAL A 46 -9.41 5.62 -6.18
N ARG A 47 -10.49 4.84 -6.22
CA ARG A 47 -10.45 3.38 -6.42
C ARG A 47 -9.91 3.00 -7.79
N ILE A 48 -10.43 3.65 -8.84
CA ILE A 48 -9.96 3.41 -10.21
C ILE A 48 -8.49 3.77 -10.34
N GLY A 49 -8.10 4.97 -9.92
CA GLY A 49 -6.71 5.42 -9.98
C GLY A 49 -5.76 4.53 -9.20
N HIS A 50 -6.19 4.03 -8.03
CA HIS A 50 -5.40 3.08 -7.23
C HIS A 50 -5.16 1.77 -7.99
N TRP A 51 -6.19 1.12 -8.53
CA TRP A 51 -6.02 -0.17 -9.21
C TRP A 51 -5.24 -0.05 -10.52
N LEU A 52 -5.41 1.06 -11.25
CA LEU A 52 -4.58 1.36 -12.40
C LEU A 52 -3.11 1.51 -12.01
N ASN A 53 -2.83 2.24 -10.91
CA ASN A 53 -1.45 2.37 -10.41
C ASN A 53 -0.85 1.05 -9.94
N VAL A 54 -1.63 0.12 -9.36
CA VAL A 54 -1.13 -1.22 -9.02
C VAL A 54 -0.58 -1.93 -10.26
N VAL A 55 -1.36 -1.95 -11.36
CA VAL A 55 -0.95 -2.60 -12.61
C VAL A 55 0.25 -1.88 -13.23
N TRP A 56 0.20 -0.55 -13.33
CA TRP A 56 1.24 0.21 -14.01
C TRP A 56 2.56 0.22 -13.25
N LEU A 57 2.54 0.38 -11.93
CA LEU A 57 3.76 0.29 -11.12
C LEU A 57 4.42 -1.08 -11.22
N PHE A 58 3.63 -2.16 -11.22
CA PHE A 58 4.16 -3.49 -11.41
C PHE A 58 4.91 -3.63 -12.75
N ILE A 59 4.28 -3.18 -13.86
CA ILE A 59 4.89 -3.20 -15.18
C ILE A 59 6.11 -2.26 -15.26
N LEU A 60 6.02 -1.05 -14.66
CA LEU A 60 7.11 -0.08 -14.64
C LEU A 60 8.34 -0.61 -13.89
N ILE A 61 8.15 -1.24 -12.73
CA ILE A 61 9.24 -1.86 -11.98
C ILE A 61 9.89 -2.95 -12.83
N MET A 62 9.12 -3.91 -13.33
CA MET A 62 9.65 -5.03 -14.10
C MET A 62 10.34 -4.60 -15.40
N SER A 63 9.78 -3.62 -16.13
CA SER A 63 10.39 -3.09 -17.36
C SER A 63 11.62 -2.23 -17.04
N GLY A 64 11.62 -1.50 -15.92
CA GLY A 64 12.79 -0.78 -15.43
C GLY A 64 13.97 -1.71 -15.10
N LEU A 65 13.70 -2.84 -14.42
CA LEU A 65 14.70 -3.87 -14.14
C LEU A 65 15.23 -4.51 -15.45
N GLN A 66 14.38 -4.67 -16.47
CA GLN A 66 14.81 -5.12 -17.79
C GLN A 66 15.76 -4.11 -18.48
N ILE A 67 15.45 -2.80 -18.36
CA ILE A 67 16.35 -1.76 -18.89
C ILE A 67 17.68 -1.78 -18.13
N PHE A 68 17.65 -1.93 -16.80
CA PHE A 68 18.85 -2.00 -15.98
C PHE A 68 19.76 -3.17 -16.34
N ASN A 69 19.22 -4.31 -16.76
CA ASN A 69 20.00 -5.46 -17.24
C ASN A 69 20.96 -5.15 -18.39
N ALA A 70 20.70 -4.10 -19.18
CA ALA A 70 21.57 -3.71 -20.29
C ALA A 70 22.86 -3.01 -19.82
N HIS A 71 22.79 -2.27 -18.71
CA HIS A 71 23.93 -1.60 -18.10
C HIS A 71 23.79 -1.65 -16.57
N PRO A 72 24.14 -2.77 -15.95
CA PRO A 72 23.80 -3.04 -14.55
C PRO A 72 24.83 -2.43 -13.57
N ALA A 73 25.01 -1.13 -13.67
CA ALA A 73 25.85 -0.36 -12.77
C ALA A 73 25.30 1.07 -12.61
N LEU A 74 25.45 1.65 -11.44
CA LEU A 74 25.05 3.00 -11.08
C LEU A 74 26.28 3.83 -10.72
N TYR A 75 26.23 5.11 -11.08
CA TYR A 75 27.32 6.05 -10.88
C TYR A 75 26.77 7.39 -10.36
N TRP A 76 27.64 8.28 -9.94
CA TRP A 76 27.29 9.64 -9.58
C TRP A 76 27.94 10.63 -10.55
N GLY A 77 27.28 11.75 -10.85
CA GLY A 77 27.74 12.77 -11.80
C GLY A 77 27.23 12.55 -13.24
N ASP A 78 27.99 13.03 -14.20
CA ASP A 78 27.58 12.98 -15.62
C ASP A 78 28.09 11.74 -16.34
N ARG A 79 29.21 11.16 -15.91
CA ARG A 79 29.94 10.09 -16.61
C ARG A 79 29.83 8.75 -15.88
N SER A 80 29.92 7.68 -16.67
CA SER A 80 30.02 6.32 -16.14
C SER A 80 31.47 6.03 -15.78
N ASP A 81 31.85 6.25 -14.53
CA ASP A 81 33.15 5.84 -14.02
C ASP A 81 33.12 4.34 -13.72
N ARG A 82 33.69 3.56 -14.62
CA ARG A 82 33.67 2.10 -14.55
C ARG A 82 34.48 1.54 -13.39
N ASP A 83 35.43 2.32 -12.88
CA ASP A 83 36.33 1.91 -11.80
C ASP A 83 35.71 2.14 -10.42
N GLN A 84 34.75 3.08 -10.33
CA GLN A 84 34.08 3.45 -9.08
C GLN A 84 32.54 3.48 -9.16
N PRO A 85 31.89 2.35 -9.48
CA PRO A 85 30.43 2.30 -9.46
C PRO A 85 29.92 2.33 -8.02
N LEU A 86 28.81 3.07 -7.77
CA LEU A 86 28.08 3.02 -6.50
C LEU A 86 27.43 1.66 -6.27
N LEU A 87 26.90 1.10 -7.34
CA LEU A 87 26.31 -0.25 -7.41
C LEU A 87 26.72 -0.89 -8.70
N SER A 88 27.11 -2.15 -8.69
CA SER A 88 27.22 -2.96 -9.90
C SER A 88 26.77 -4.39 -9.64
N ILE A 89 26.09 -5.00 -10.62
CA ILE A 89 25.62 -6.39 -10.56
C ILE A 89 26.19 -7.12 -11.77
N ARG A 90 27.16 -7.99 -11.56
CA ARG A 90 27.93 -8.64 -12.63
C ARG A 90 28.04 -10.14 -12.39
N ALA A 91 28.29 -10.89 -13.45
CA ALA A 91 28.76 -12.26 -13.34
C ALA A 91 30.28 -12.27 -13.39
N MET A 92 30.93 -13.03 -12.51
CA MET A 92 32.37 -13.23 -12.44
C MET A 92 32.68 -14.72 -12.55
N LYS A 93 33.75 -15.06 -13.24
CA LYS A 93 34.23 -16.44 -13.37
C LYS A 93 35.30 -16.66 -12.30
N SER A 94 35.13 -17.66 -11.47
CA SER A 94 36.12 -18.07 -10.49
C SER A 94 37.26 -18.88 -11.12
N GLY A 95 38.35 -19.06 -10.38
CA GLY A 95 39.51 -19.81 -10.84
C GLY A 95 39.25 -21.30 -11.15
N ASP A 96 38.19 -21.87 -10.59
CA ASP A 96 37.68 -23.23 -10.86
C ASP A 96 36.78 -23.30 -12.11
N GLY A 97 36.55 -22.16 -12.77
CA GLY A 97 35.72 -22.06 -13.97
C GLY A 97 34.24 -21.86 -13.72
N GLN A 98 33.78 -21.82 -12.44
CA GLN A 98 32.39 -21.55 -12.09
C GLN A 98 32.02 -20.08 -12.26
N VAL A 99 30.74 -19.83 -12.61
CA VAL A 99 30.22 -18.46 -12.79
C VAL A 99 29.42 -18.08 -11.55
N HIS A 100 29.81 -16.97 -10.91
CA HIS A 100 29.19 -16.40 -9.73
C HIS A 100 28.54 -15.07 -10.06
N GLY A 101 27.38 -14.79 -9.45
CA GLY A 101 26.76 -13.48 -9.44
C GLY A 101 27.37 -12.63 -8.32
N VAL A 102 27.93 -11.48 -8.65
CA VAL A 102 28.54 -10.57 -7.68
C VAL A 102 27.84 -9.22 -7.76
N THR A 103 27.29 -8.79 -6.61
CA THR A 103 26.77 -7.44 -6.42
C THR A 103 27.78 -6.63 -5.61
N THR A 104 28.29 -5.54 -6.18
CA THR A 104 29.21 -4.65 -5.49
C THR A 104 28.47 -3.37 -5.12
N ILE A 105 28.50 -2.99 -3.83
CA ILE A 105 27.89 -1.77 -3.29
C ILE A 105 29.00 -0.95 -2.63
N LEU A 106 29.23 0.28 -3.13
CA LEU A 106 30.25 1.19 -2.62
C LEU A 106 31.64 0.52 -2.50
N GLY A 107 31.98 -0.34 -3.47
CA GLY A 107 33.25 -1.06 -3.49
C GLY A 107 33.28 -2.40 -2.75
N TYR A 108 32.27 -2.71 -1.94
CA TYR A 108 32.17 -3.98 -1.20
C TYR A 108 31.45 -5.06 -2.04
N PRO A 109 32.08 -6.17 -2.39
CA PRO A 109 31.48 -7.25 -3.15
C PRO A 109 30.67 -8.19 -2.24
N PHE A 110 29.51 -8.61 -2.72
CA PHE A 110 28.65 -9.63 -2.11
C PHE A 110 28.36 -10.73 -3.14
N ASP A 111 28.46 -11.99 -2.72
CA ASP A 111 28.00 -13.11 -3.56
C ASP A 111 26.47 -13.12 -3.59
N THR A 112 25.93 -12.96 -4.76
CA THR A 112 24.49 -12.96 -5.03
C THR A 112 24.07 -14.01 -6.05
N THR A 113 24.91 -15.04 -6.21
CA THR A 113 24.68 -16.18 -7.11
C THR A 113 23.31 -16.80 -6.88
N GLY A 114 22.60 -17.09 -7.95
CA GLY A 114 21.25 -17.65 -7.92
C GLY A 114 20.12 -16.60 -7.85
N VAL A 115 20.44 -15.37 -7.43
CA VAL A 115 19.46 -14.27 -7.32
C VAL A 115 19.79 -13.12 -8.28
N LEU A 116 21.00 -12.56 -8.17
CA LEU A 116 21.46 -11.43 -8.98
C LEU A 116 22.79 -11.76 -9.68
N GLY A 117 23.01 -11.15 -10.84
CA GLY A 117 24.24 -11.32 -11.62
C GLY A 117 24.28 -12.62 -12.41
N TYR A 118 24.04 -13.74 -11.77
CA TYR A 118 23.95 -15.07 -12.38
C TYR A 118 22.85 -15.89 -11.72
N SER A 119 21.81 -16.23 -12.48
CA SER A 119 20.68 -17.02 -12.03
C SER A 119 20.10 -17.85 -13.16
N ASN A 120 19.62 -19.08 -12.87
CA ASN A 120 19.04 -20.00 -13.86
C ASN A 120 19.91 -20.15 -15.12
N ASN A 121 21.23 -20.37 -14.95
CA ASN A 121 22.20 -20.48 -16.02
C ASN A 121 22.26 -19.29 -16.99
N SER A 122 21.82 -18.12 -16.54
CA SER A 122 21.81 -16.89 -17.34
C SER A 122 22.58 -15.77 -16.64
N VAL A 123 23.46 -15.11 -17.40
CA VAL A 123 24.18 -13.92 -16.96
C VAL A 123 23.29 -12.71 -17.17
N ARG A 124 22.71 -12.18 -16.08
CA ARG A 124 21.88 -10.95 -16.08
C ARG A 124 21.75 -10.41 -14.66
N ALA A 125 21.63 -9.09 -14.52
CA ALA A 125 21.54 -8.48 -13.19
C ALA A 125 20.27 -8.93 -12.44
N PHE A 126 19.11 -8.84 -13.07
CA PHE A 126 17.83 -9.29 -12.52
C PHE A 126 17.31 -10.51 -13.29
N PRO A 127 16.76 -11.52 -12.60
CA PRO A 127 16.30 -12.76 -13.23
C PRO A 127 15.11 -12.53 -14.19
N ALA A 128 14.87 -13.48 -15.08
CA ALA A 128 13.84 -13.39 -16.12
C ALA A 128 12.43 -13.17 -15.56
N TRP A 129 12.11 -13.82 -14.45
CA TRP A 129 10.79 -13.69 -13.80
C TRP A 129 10.53 -12.31 -13.20
N ALA A 130 11.58 -11.53 -12.89
CA ALA A 130 11.47 -10.18 -12.34
C ALA A 130 11.43 -9.08 -13.42
N THR A 131 11.38 -9.43 -14.71
CA THR A 131 11.48 -8.45 -15.81
C THR A 131 10.40 -8.64 -16.88
N VAL A 132 9.99 -7.53 -17.50
CA VAL A 132 9.08 -7.50 -18.65
C VAL A 132 9.76 -6.73 -19.80
N PRO A 133 9.93 -7.37 -20.99
CA PRO A 133 9.76 -8.81 -21.25
C PRO A 133 10.77 -9.66 -20.45
N SER A 134 10.45 -10.94 -20.28
CA SER A 134 11.34 -11.87 -19.57
C SER A 134 12.65 -12.16 -20.36
N ALA A 135 12.60 -12.16 -21.68
CA ALA A 135 13.78 -12.24 -22.53
C ALA A 135 14.61 -10.95 -22.44
N LYS A 136 15.95 -11.06 -22.63
CA LYS A 136 16.82 -9.89 -22.72
C LYS A 136 16.53 -9.09 -23.99
N TRP A 137 15.64 -8.13 -23.87
CA TRP A 137 15.23 -7.28 -24.99
C TRP A 137 15.07 -5.83 -24.55
N LEU A 138 16.17 -5.08 -24.61
CA LEU A 138 16.24 -3.68 -24.16
C LEU A 138 15.22 -2.77 -24.87
N ALA A 139 15.10 -2.90 -26.21
CA ALA A 139 14.21 -2.04 -27.00
C ALA A 139 12.75 -2.20 -26.55
N MET A 140 12.28 -3.44 -26.40
CA MET A 140 10.95 -3.75 -25.92
C MET A 140 10.76 -3.30 -24.46
N GLY A 141 11.74 -3.55 -23.58
CA GLY A 141 11.69 -3.07 -22.19
C GLY A 141 11.53 -1.55 -22.11
N ARG A 142 12.24 -0.78 -22.97
CA ARG A 142 12.09 0.68 -23.05
C ARG A 142 10.71 1.09 -23.57
N GLN A 143 10.15 0.41 -24.58
CA GLN A 143 8.82 0.73 -25.10
C GLN A 143 7.75 0.53 -24.03
N TRP A 144 7.78 -0.61 -23.33
CA TRP A 144 6.85 -0.86 -22.21
C TRP A 144 7.00 0.18 -21.11
N HIS A 145 8.23 0.43 -20.70
CA HIS A 145 8.49 1.39 -19.62
C HIS A 145 7.97 2.79 -19.95
N LEU A 146 8.29 3.32 -21.13
CA LEU A 146 7.85 4.64 -21.55
C LEU A 146 6.34 4.73 -21.74
N PHE A 147 5.71 3.69 -22.33
CA PHE A 147 4.26 3.66 -22.50
C PHE A 147 3.54 3.72 -21.15
N PHE A 148 3.91 2.84 -20.22
CA PHE A 148 3.27 2.81 -18.90
C PHE A 148 3.68 4.00 -18.03
N ALA A 149 4.85 4.61 -18.23
CA ALA A 149 5.22 5.85 -17.57
C ALA A 149 4.27 7.00 -17.92
N TRP A 150 3.88 7.15 -19.19
CA TRP A 150 2.89 8.14 -19.59
C TRP A 150 1.51 7.87 -18.99
N LEU A 151 1.07 6.62 -18.94
CA LEU A 151 -0.19 6.25 -18.28
C LEU A 151 -0.15 6.56 -16.78
N PHE A 152 0.98 6.30 -16.11
CA PHE A 152 1.20 6.64 -14.72
C PHE A 152 1.14 8.17 -14.48
N VAL A 153 1.81 8.96 -15.33
CA VAL A 153 1.78 10.43 -15.26
C VAL A 153 0.37 10.96 -15.47
N ILE A 154 -0.34 10.50 -16.51
CA ILE A 154 -1.71 10.93 -16.81
C ILE A 154 -2.64 10.62 -15.63
N ASN A 155 -2.58 9.41 -15.07
CA ASN A 155 -3.38 9.05 -13.91
C ASN A 155 -3.05 9.91 -12.70
N GLY A 156 -1.75 10.17 -12.45
CA GLY A 156 -1.29 11.05 -11.38
C GLY A 156 -1.85 12.49 -11.53
N LEU A 157 -1.84 13.04 -12.73
CA LEU A 157 -2.41 14.36 -13.03
C LEU A 157 -3.93 14.39 -12.85
N LEU A 158 -4.64 13.35 -13.32
CA LEU A 158 -6.09 13.23 -13.14
C LEU A 158 -6.45 13.11 -11.66
N PHE A 159 -5.69 12.31 -10.90
CA PHE A 159 -5.87 12.21 -9.46
C PHE A 159 -5.57 13.55 -8.75
N ALA A 160 -4.49 14.24 -9.12
CA ALA A 160 -4.15 15.55 -8.55
C ALA A 160 -5.25 16.57 -8.82
N ALA A 161 -5.76 16.64 -10.06
CA ALA A 161 -6.87 17.51 -10.41
C ALA A 161 -8.13 17.19 -9.59
N TYR A 162 -8.52 15.91 -9.51
CA TYR A 162 -9.63 15.47 -8.66
C TYR A 162 -9.42 15.86 -7.19
N ALA A 163 -8.27 15.57 -6.64
CA ALA A 163 -7.95 15.79 -5.23
C ALA A 163 -7.91 17.28 -4.85
N PHE A 164 -7.51 18.12 -5.81
CA PHE A 164 -7.55 19.59 -5.68
C PHE A 164 -8.99 20.12 -5.73
N MET A 165 -9.76 19.72 -6.75
CA MET A 165 -11.14 20.19 -6.96
C MET A 165 -12.08 19.74 -5.84
N SER A 166 -11.92 18.50 -5.34
CA SER A 166 -12.72 17.92 -4.24
C SER A 166 -12.24 18.34 -2.85
N ARG A 167 -11.14 19.11 -2.76
CA ARG A 167 -10.44 19.42 -1.48
C ARG A 167 -10.05 18.17 -0.66
N HIS A 168 -9.94 17.02 -1.34
CA HIS A 168 -9.64 15.73 -0.70
C HIS A 168 -8.30 15.77 0.06
N ILE A 169 -7.28 16.44 -0.50
CA ILE A 169 -5.99 16.60 0.16
C ILE A 169 -6.15 17.32 1.50
N ALA A 170 -6.83 18.47 1.51
CA ALA A 170 -6.96 19.29 2.71
C ALA A 170 -7.84 18.65 3.80
N ARG A 171 -8.90 17.92 3.38
CA ARG A 171 -9.86 17.31 4.31
C ARG A 171 -9.40 15.97 4.89
N ASP A 172 -8.78 15.13 4.04
CA ASP A 172 -8.60 13.72 4.38
C ASP A 172 -7.12 13.33 4.49
N LEU A 173 -6.21 13.97 3.72
CA LEU A 173 -4.81 13.57 3.63
C LEU A 173 -3.86 14.50 4.39
N ALA A 174 -4.16 15.80 4.52
CA ALA A 174 -3.28 16.71 5.21
C ALA A 174 -3.24 16.41 6.73
N PRO A 175 -2.05 16.23 7.33
CA PRO A 175 -1.93 16.05 8.76
C PRO A 175 -2.30 17.34 9.48
N THR A 176 -3.11 17.24 10.54
CA THR A 176 -3.46 18.36 11.41
C THR A 176 -2.37 18.58 12.45
N GLY A 177 -2.37 19.75 13.12
CA GLY A 177 -1.46 20.01 14.23
C GLY A 177 -1.60 19.00 15.38
N GLN A 178 -2.80 18.44 15.59
CA GLN A 178 -3.04 17.38 16.58
C GLN A 178 -2.43 16.05 16.12
N ASP A 179 -2.54 15.70 14.82
CA ASP A 179 -1.89 14.52 14.24
C ASP A 179 -0.38 14.58 14.47
N LEU A 180 0.26 15.74 14.21
CA LEU A 180 1.69 15.91 14.37
C LEU A 180 2.16 15.77 15.81
N ARG A 181 1.40 16.29 16.78
CA ARG A 181 1.69 16.11 18.22
C ARG A 181 1.54 14.66 18.67
N GLY A 182 0.69 13.90 18.00
CA GLY A 182 0.41 12.48 18.28
C GLY A 182 1.38 11.48 17.62
N ILE A 183 2.36 11.93 16.80
CA ILE A 183 3.24 11.02 16.02
C ILE A 183 3.94 9.98 16.90
N GLY A 184 4.51 10.39 18.05
CA GLY A 184 5.21 9.46 18.95
C GLY A 184 4.31 8.32 19.44
N ARG A 185 3.04 8.63 19.78
CA ARG A 185 2.05 7.62 20.16
C ARG A 185 1.69 6.74 18.97
N ALA A 186 1.44 7.32 17.80
CA ALA A 186 1.12 6.58 16.58
C ALA A 186 2.24 5.62 16.18
N VAL A 187 3.51 6.02 16.28
CA VAL A 187 4.67 5.14 16.05
C VAL A 187 4.68 3.98 17.05
N LYS A 188 4.47 4.26 18.35
CA LYS A 188 4.41 3.22 19.39
C LYS A 188 3.27 2.23 19.11
N ASP A 189 2.06 2.73 18.84
CA ASP A 189 0.89 1.88 18.56
C ASP A 189 1.13 1.02 17.30
N HIS A 190 1.82 1.56 16.30
CA HIS A 190 2.19 0.85 15.08
C HIS A 190 3.21 -0.26 15.34
N LEU A 191 4.23 -0.02 16.17
CA LEU A 191 5.25 -1.00 16.56
C LEU A 191 4.64 -2.14 17.40
N VAL A 192 3.64 -1.84 18.23
CA VAL A 192 2.92 -2.82 19.06
C VAL A 192 1.75 -3.49 18.29
N LEU A 193 1.58 -3.18 16.99
CA LEU A 193 0.49 -3.67 16.13
C LEU A 193 -0.91 -3.40 16.70
N ARG A 194 -1.06 -2.31 17.43
CA ARG A 194 -2.36 -1.89 17.97
C ARG A 194 -3.21 -1.32 16.84
N HIS A 195 -4.35 -1.97 16.58
CA HIS A 195 -5.26 -1.58 15.52
C HIS A 195 -6.29 -0.58 16.05
N PRO A 196 -6.60 0.51 15.30
CA PRO A 196 -7.65 1.44 15.66
C PRO A 196 -9.01 0.74 15.61
N LYS A 197 -9.85 0.99 16.65
CA LYS A 197 -11.19 0.42 16.79
C LYS A 197 -12.24 1.54 16.77
N GLY A 198 -13.48 1.22 16.41
CA GLY A 198 -14.61 2.16 16.43
C GLY A 198 -14.36 3.39 15.55
N ASP A 199 -14.57 4.59 16.08
CA ASP A 199 -14.46 5.86 15.32
C ASP A 199 -13.04 6.17 14.84
N GLU A 200 -12.00 5.69 15.53
CA GLU A 200 -10.61 5.85 15.06
C GLU A 200 -10.37 5.10 13.74
N ALA A 201 -11.06 3.98 13.50
CA ALA A 201 -10.95 3.22 12.27
C ALA A 201 -11.57 3.92 11.04
N LYS A 202 -12.40 4.96 11.26
CA LYS A 202 -13.01 5.76 10.17
C LYS A 202 -12.03 6.73 9.52
N ARG A 203 -10.94 7.11 10.20
CA ARG A 203 -9.99 8.12 9.76
C ARG A 203 -8.62 7.49 9.45
N TYR A 204 -7.86 8.15 8.58
CA TYR A 204 -6.47 7.78 8.36
C TYR A 204 -5.62 8.11 9.58
N ASN A 205 -4.78 7.17 10.00
CA ASN A 205 -3.75 7.40 11.00
C ASN A 205 -2.73 8.43 10.47
N VAL A 206 -2.12 9.21 11.37
CA VAL A 206 -1.09 10.21 11.01
C VAL A 206 0.06 9.61 10.20
N LEU A 207 0.51 8.40 10.51
CA LEU A 207 1.58 7.73 9.73
C LEU A 207 1.14 7.40 8.30
N GLN A 208 -0.13 7.00 8.11
CA GLN A 208 -0.69 6.79 6.78
C GLN A 208 -0.79 8.10 6.00
N LYS A 209 -1.25 9.19 6.63
CA LYS A 209 -1.30 10.51 6.00
C LYS A 209 0.08 10.97 5.56
N LEU A 210 1.09 10.86 6.43
CA LEU A 210 2.48 11.23 6.13
C LEU A 210 3.06 10.37 5.00
N ALA A 211 2.83 9.06 5.01
CA ALA A 211 3.28 8.16 3.96
C ALA A 211 2.63 8.50 2.60
N TYR A 212 1.34 8.78 2.57
CA TYR A 212 0.64 9.18 1.34
C TYR A 212 1.14 10.54 0.81
N MET A 213 1.36 11.51 1.70
CA MET A 213 1.93 12.80 1.33
C MET A 213 3.37 12.65 0.79
N ALA A 214 4.21 11.84 1.45
CA ALA A 214 5.58 11.57 1.00
C ALA A 214 5.61 10.89 -0.38
N VAL A 215 4.72 9.92 -0.62
CA VAL A 215 4.63 9.25 -1.93
C VAL A 215 4.08 10.19 -2.99
N LEU A 216 2.99 10.90 -2.72
CA LEU A 216 2.29 11.73 -3.72
C LEU A 216 3.07 12.98 -4.10
N PHE A 217 3.68 13.67 -3.13
CA PHE A 217 4.36 14.95 -3.34
C PHE A 217 5.89 14.85 -3.33
N GLY A 218 6.46 13.75 -2.86
CA GLY A 218 7.89 13.52 -2.86
C GLY A 218 8.30 12.47 -3.90
N LEU A 219 7.96 11.22 -3.63
CA LEU A 219 8.50 10.09 -4.38
C LEU A 219 7.98 10.02 -5.84
N ALA A 220 6.69 10.29 -6.07
CA ALA A 220 6.11 10.24 -7.41
C ALA A 220 6.65 11.37 -8.31
N PRO A 221 6.70 12.65 -7.91
CA PRO A 221 7.37 13.68 -8.69
C PRO A 221 8.85 13.39 -8.91
N LEU A 222 9.57 12.89 -7.88
CA LEU A 222 10.98 12.57 -7.99
C LEU A 222 11.27 11.52 -9.06
N ILE A 223 10.52 10.40 -9.06
CA ILE A 223 10.73 9.33 -10.05
C ILE A 223 10.36 9.79 -11.47
N ILE A 224 9.32 10.63 -11.61
CA ILE A 224 8.91 11.19 -12.91
C ILE A 224 10.00 12.13 -13.42
N LEU A 225 10.43 13.11 -12.64
CA LEU A 225 11.42 14.10 -13.03
C LEU A 225 12.76 13.45 -13.38
N THR A 226 13.25 12.53 -12.56
CA THR A 226 14.48 11.78 -12.87
C THR A 226 14.32 10.87 -14.08
N GLY A 227 13.12 10.31 -14.32
CA GLY A 227 12.81 9.55 -15.54
C GLY A 227 12.87 10.42 -16.80
N LEU A 228 12.35 11.64 -16.74
CA LEU A 228 12.38 12.60 -17.86
C LEU A 228 13.82 12.97 -18.26
N THR A 229 14.74 13.11 -17.31
CA THR A 229 16.17 13.41 -17.61
C THR A 229 16.87 12.32 -18.43
N MET A 230 16.33 11.11 -18.42
CA MET A 230 16.89 10.00 -19.22
C MET A 230 16.37 9.96 -20.67
N SER A 231 15.40 10.83 -21.01
CA SER A 231 14.87 11.00 -22.36
C SER A 231 15.71 12.01 -23.14
N PRO A 232 16.36 11.63 -24.27
CA PRO A 232 17.16 12.57 -25.07
C PRO A 232 16.38 13.80 -25.53
N THR A 233 15.10 13.64 -25.85
CA THR A 233 14.22 14.73 -26.29
C THR A 233 13.98 15.74 -25.17
N ILE A 234 13.70 15.26 -23.96
CA ILE A 234 13.45 16.13 -22.80
C ILE A 234 14.74 16.80 -22.34
N ASP A 235 15.85 16.08 -22.36
CA ASP A 235 17.17 16.62 -22.04
C ASP A 235 17.55 17.81 -22.93
N THR A 236 17.28 17.71 -24.25
CA THR A 236 17.51 18.80 -25.20
C THR A 236 16.59 20.00 -24.93
N ALA A 237 15.33 19.76 -24.57
CA ALA A 237 14.35 20.83 -24.32
C ALA A 237 14.51 21.50 -22.96
N PHE A 238 14.95 20.73 -21.94
CA PHE A 238 15.06 21.18 -20.54
C PHE A 238 16.42 20.78 -19.91
N PRO A 239 17.55 21.28 -20.42
CA PRO A 239 18.90 20.87 -19.93
C PRO A 239 19.14 21.21 -18.46
N TRP A 240 18.46 22.23 -17.93
CA TRP A 240 18.52 22.62 -16.53
C TRP A 240 18.08 21.50 -15.58
N LEU A 241 17.22 20.59 -16.05
CA LEU A 241 16.72 19.49 -15.23
C LEU A 241 17.84 18.52 -14.84
N LEU A 242 18.79 18.24 -15.75
CA LEU A 242 19.99 17.45 -15.45
C LEU A 242 20.86 18.12 -14.39
N THR A 243 21.00 19.45 -14.45
CA THR A 243 21.79 20.23 -13.50
C THR A 243 21.24 20.10 -12.08
N ILE A 244 19.90 20.12 -11.90
CA ILE A 244 19.24 19.92 -10.61
C ILE A 244 19.62 18.57 -9.98
N PHE A 245 19.70 17.51 -10.77
CA PHE A 245 20.03 16.18 -10.30
C PHE A 245 21.54 15.88 -10.28
N GLY A 246 22.40 16.84 -10.60
CA GLY A 246 23.84 16.66 -10.61
C GLY A 246 24.35 15.74 -11.71
N GLY A 247 23.69 15.75 -12.87
CA GLY A 247 24.07 15.01 -14.07
C GLY A 247 23.24 13.76 -14.35
N ARG A 248 23.45 13.21 -15.56
CA ARG A 248 22.63 12.08 -16.06
C ARG A 248 22.78 10.80 -15.25
N GLN A 249 23.98 10.48 -14.79
CA GLN A 249 24.21 9.27 -13.99
C GLN A 249 23.65 9.42 -12.57
N SER A 250 23.76 10.60 -11.99
CA SER A 250 23.11 10.91 -10.71
C SER A 250 21.60 10.78 -10.81
N ALA A 251 20.97 11.35 -11.85
CA ALA A 251 19.54 11.23 -12.07
C ALA A 251 19.09 9.75 -12.22
N ARG A 252 19.88 8.94 -12.93
CA ARG A 252 19.64 7.50 -13.09
C ARG A 252 19.75 6.76 -11.76
N THR A 253 20.72 7.10 -10.94
CA THR A 253 20.91 6.53 -9.59
C THR A 253 19.76 6.91 -8.68
N ILE A 254 19.34 8.19 -8.67
CA ILE A 254 18.20 8.68 -7.89
C ILE A 254 16.91 7.98 -8.36
N HIS A 255 16.71 7.82 -9.67
CA HIS A 255 15.55 7.10 -10.23
C HIS A 255 15.50 5.64 -9.76
N PHE A 256 16.64 4.95 -9.75
CA PHE A 256 16.75 3.59 -9.24
C PHE A 256 16.43 3.51 -7.74
N ILE A 257 16.98 4.41 -6.94
CA ILE A 257 16.68 4.50 -5.50
C ILE A 257 15.20 4.78 -5.28
N ALA A 258 14.61 5.72 -6.02
CA ALA A 258 13.18 6.04 -5.94
C ALA A 258 12.31 4.83 -6.33
N CYS A 259 12.71 4.04 -7.34
CA CYS A 259 12.03 2.79 -7.71
C CYS A 259 12.02 1.80 -6.54
N PHE A 260 13.16 1.55 -5.90
CA PHE A 260 13.23 0.65 -4.74
C PHE A 260 12.56 1.22 -3.50
N SER A 261 12.47 2.55 -3.36
CA SER A 261 11.65 3.19 -2.33
C SER A 261 10.15 2.93 -2.56
N PHE A 262 9.68 2.92 -3.81
CA PHE A 262 8.31 2.46 -4.13
C PHE A 262 8.11 0.98 -3.79
N VAL A 263 9.06 0.10 -4.09
CA VAL A 263 9.00 -1.32 -3.70
C VAL A 263 8.88 -1.44 -2.18
N GLY A 264 9.73 -0.73 -1.43
CA GLY A 264 9.67 -0.70 0.03
C GLY A 264 8.33 -0.18 0.55
N PHE A 265 7.80 0.90 -0.02
CA PHE A 265 6.48 1.42 0.31
C PHE A 265 5.36 0.40 0.04
N ILE A 266 5.39 -0.29 -1.12
CA ILE A 266 4.41 -1.32 -1.47
C ILE A 266 4.44 -2.47 -0.47
N LEU A 267 5.63 -2.94 -0.08
CA LEU A 267 5.78 -4.00 0.91
C LEU A 267 5.18 -3.61 2.27
N VAL A 268 5.50 -2.41 2.76
CA VAL A 268 4.93 -1.88 4.01
C VAL A 268 3.42 -1.70 3.88
N HIS A 269 2.94 -1.12 2.77
CA HIS A 269 1.52 -0.89 2.52
C HIS A 269 0.73 -2.21 2.50
N VAL A 270 1.17 -3.21 1.74
CA VAL A 270 0.52 -4.52 1.67
C VAL A 270 0.52 -5.21 3.03
N SER A 271 1.65 -5.17 3.76
CA SER A 271 1.74 -5.71 5.11
C SER A 271 0.70 -5.07 6.04
N GLN A 272 0.54 -3.74 5.98
CA GLN A 272 -0.46 -3.03 6.77
C GLN A 272 -1.90 -3.40 6.38
N VAL A 273 -2.18 -3.54 5.08
CA VAL A 273 -3.50 -3.99 4.60
C VAL A 273 -3.84 -5.37 5.15
N VAL A 274 -2.86 -6.29 5.17
CA VAL A 274 -3.04 -7.65 5.72
C VAL A 274 -3.26 -7.61 7.23
N LEU A 275 -2.41 -6.90 7.96
CA LEU A 275 -2.45 -6.81 9.42
C LEU A 275 -3.72 -6.11 9.95
N THR A 276 -4.23 -5.10 9.24
CA THR A 276 -5.41 -4.32 9.66
C THR A 276 -6.75 -4.89 9.17
N GLY A 277 -6.75 -6.06 8.55
CA GLY A 277 -7.94 -6.76 8.08
C GLY A 277 -8.10 -6.77 6.56
N PHE A 278 -7.41 -7.70 5.92
CA PHE A 278 -7.30 -7.82 4.47
C PHE A 278 -8.65 -7.73 3.72
N PHE A 279 -9.62 -8.57 4.10
CA PHE A 279 -10.91 -8.63 3.38
C PHE A 279 -11.71 -7.33 3.47
N ASN A 280 -11.68 -6.64 4.60
CA ASN A 280 -12.40 -5.38 4.79
C ASN A 280 -11.75 -4.23 4.01
N ASN A 281 -10.41 -4.15 4.04
CA ASN A 281 -9.64 -3.17 3.27
C ASN A 281 -9.79 -3.41 1.77
N LEU A 282 -9.63 -4.64 1.30
CA LEU A 282 -9.80 -5.01 -0.11
C LEU A 282 -11.23 -4.68 -0.59
N ARG A 283 -12.26 -5.07 0.18
CA ARG A 283 -13.65 -4.73 -0.15
C ARG A 283 -13.85 -3.23 -0.24
N SER A 284 -13.29 -2.44 0.67
CA SER A 284 -13.43 -0.97 0.63
C SER A 284 -12.78 -0.36 -0.61
N MET A 285 -11.67 -0.92 -1.08
CA MET A 285 -11.00 -0.46 -2.31
C MET A 285 -11.68 -0.97 -3.60
N VAL A 286 -12.55 -1.99 -3.52
CA VAL A 286 -13.34 -2.46 -4.66
C VAL A 286 -14.72 -1.80 -4.68
N THR A 287 -15.42 -1.77 -3.55
CA THR A 287 -16.81 -1.32 -3.46
C THR A 287 -17.00 0.12 -2.97
N GLY A 288 -16.00 0.69 -2.28
CA GLY A 288 -16.06 1.96 -1.59
C GLY A 288 -16.50 1.85 -0.13
N TRP A 289 -17.05 0.72 0.30
CA TRP A 289 -17.66 0.54 1.62
C TRP A 289 -16.75 -0.21 2.60
N PHE A 290 -16.48 0.43 3.74
CA PHE A 290 -15.73 -0.13 4.85
C PHE A 290 -16.68 -0.48 6.02
N VAL A 291 -16.43 -1.58 6.70
CA VAL A 291 -17.22 -2.02 7.86
C VAL A 291 -16.47 -1.73 9.15
N VAL A 292 -17.10 -0.95 10.01
CA VAL A 292 -16.63 -0.69 11.37
C VAL A 292 -17.42 -1.57 12.34
N LYS A 293 -16.73 -2.27 13.23
CA LYS A 293 -17.32 -3.06 14.30
C LYS A 293 -17.13 -2.31 15.61
N TYR A 294 -18.19 -2.11 16.35
CA TYR A 294 -18.14 -1.56 17.71
C TYR A 294 -18.20 -2.72 18.71
N GLU A 295 -17.38 -2.67 19.74
CA GLU A 295 -17.54 -3.56 20.89
C GLU A 295 -18.85 -3.16 21.58
N GLY A 296 -19.74 -4.13 21.86
CA GLY A 296 -21.07 -3.86 22.39
C GLY A 296 -21.03 -2.98 23.64
N VAL A 297 -21.79 -1.90 23.63
CA VAL A 297 -21.96 -1.03 24.79
C VAL A 297 -22.78 -1.81 25.82
N ARG A 298 -22.21 -2.06 27.00
CA ARG A 298 -23.01 -2.45 28.17
C ARG A 298 -23.91 -1.26 28.49
N HIS A 299 -25.20 -1.35 28.24
CA HIS A 299 -26.16 -0.51 28.87
C HIS A 299 -26.37 -1.07 30.29
N GLU A 300 -25.73 -0.47 31.28
CA GLU A 300 -26.15 -0.59 32.68
C GLU A 300 -27.44 0.22 32.80
N ASN A 301 -28.55 -0.47 33.02
CA ASN A 301 -29.80 0.14 33.46
C ASN A 301 -29.73 0.47 34.94
#